data_22827993e45f6ae88ba1d3c928f103c3
#
_entry.id   22827993e45f6ae88ba1d3c928f103c3
#
_cell.length_a   1.000
_cell.length_b   1.000
_cell.length_c   1.000
_cell.angle_alpha   90.00
_cell.angle_beta   90.00
_cell.angle_gamma   90.00
#
_symmetry.space_group_name_H-M   'P 1'
#
loop_
_entity.id
_entity.type
_entity.pdbx_description
1 polymer ?
#
loop_
_entity_poly.entity_id
_entity_poly.type
_entity_poly.pdbx_seq_one_letter_code
_entity_poly.pdbx_strand_id
1 'polypeptide(L)'
;MKIRFGVGLGTSNVLGEPAAFATLVDTLEELRFDSLWISERATGPTLDPLTAIAFAAGRTRRLKFGTSVLVVPGRNPVLLAKELATVDALSGGRLLPAFGLGTPDPREHAAFGVSRGERAAWFEEAVPLMRRLWSEDHVTHEGPRFPVSDLSLWPKPVGRMEVWLGGRGPRELDRTGRLSQGWLGAFQSPEDAGRSRTQIEAAAARHGRTVDDDHFGTVLLYARSGVIPPALVERIGRVSPGTPVGDVVPAGADEFTDLVRRYVSSGITKFVLVPVAKPESWAEELAWLSPLVRGFEET
;
A
#
# COMPACT_ATOMS: atom_id res chain seq x y z
N MET A 1 11.37 -17.31 6.57
CA MET A 1 10.58 -16.30 5.84
C MET A 1 10.35 -15.14 6.78
N LYS A 2 10.63 -13.90 6.40
CA LYS A 2 10.51 -12.74 7.32
C LYS A 2 9.11 -12.13 7.24
N ILE A 3 8.34 -12.22 8.33
CA ILE A 3 7.01 -11.61 8.44
C ILE A 3 7.18 -10.16 8.92
N ARG A 4 6.44 -9.23 8.36
CA ARG A 4 6.53 -7.79 8.67
C ARG A 4 5.16 -7.18 8.87
N PHE A 5 5.05 -6.34 9.90
CA PHE A 5 3.82 -5.64 10.23
C PHE A 5 4.02 -4.13 10.17
N GLY A 6 3.20 -3.49 9.35
CA GLY A 6 3.03 -2.05 9.33
C GLY A 6 1.64 -1.66 9.78
N VAL A 7 1.45 -0.41 10.11
CA VAL A 7 0.16 0.17 10.48
C VAL A 7 -0.32 1.11 9.38
N GLY A 8 -1.58 0.97 8.98
CA GLY A 8 -2.24 1.80 8.00
C GLY A 8 -3.33 2.67 8.61
N LEU A 9 -3.47 3.89 8.11
CA LEU A 9 -4.56 4.77 8.55
C LEU A 9 -5.91 4.42 7.89
N GLY A 10 -5.88 3.65 6.78
CA GLY A 10 -7.08 3.38 6.00
C GLY A 10 -7.63 4.63 5.32
N THR A 11 -8.87 4.54 4.84
CA THR A 11 -9.54 5.65 4.11
C THR A 11 -10.64 6.34 4.92
N SER A 12 -10.88 5.92 6.15
CA SER A 12 -11.97 6.41 7.00
C SER A 12 -11.49 7.05 8.31
N ASN A 13 -10.22 6.89 8.65
CA ASN A 13 -9.68 7.41 9.90
C ASN A 13 -9.23 8.87 9.74
N VAL A 14 -10.05 9.78 10.23
CA VAL A 14 -9.69 11.19 10.33
C VAL A 14 -8.73 11.36 11.51
N LEU A 15 -7.58 11.94 11.26
CA LEU A 15 -6.70 12.43 12.33
C LEU A 15 -7.25 13.77 12.80
N GLY A 16 -7.92 13.77 13.97
CA GLY A 16 -8.64 14.95 14.47
C GLY A 16 -7.73 16.14 14.77
N GLU A 17 -6.60 15.90 15.42
CA GLU A 17 -5.64 16.92 15.83
C GLU A 17 -4.28 16.73 15.13
N PRO A 18 -3.60 17.81 14.70
CA PRO A 18 -2.27 17.71 14.08
C PRO A 18 -1.24 16.95 14.95
N ALA A 19 -1.31 17.13 16.26
CA ALA A 19 -0.44 16.45 17.21
C ALA A 19 -0.68 14.92 17.25
N ALA A 20 -1.90 14.46 16.92
CA ALA A 20 -2.22 13.03 16.93
C ALA A 20 -1.42 12.24 15.88
N PHE A 21 -1.16 12.82 14.70
CA PHE A 21 -0.31 12.19 13.69
C PHE A 21 1.15 12.12 14.13
N ALA A 22 1.67 13.17 14.76
CA ALA A 22 3.02 13.20 15.30
C ALA A 22 3.19 12.10 16.38
N THR A 23 2.24 12.01 17.32
CA THR A 23 2.23 11.00 18.37
C THR A 23 2.18 9.58 17.78
N LEU A 24 1.32 9.33 16.79
CA LEU A 24 1.27 8.05 16.09
C LEU A 24 2.63 7.66 15.49
N VAL A 25 3.27 8.60 14.77
CA VAL A 25 4.56 8.37 14.12
C VAL A 25 5.65 8.04 15.15
N ASP A 26 5.73 8.82 16.22
CA ASP A 26 6.70 8.63 17.29
C ASP A 26 6.49 7.28 18.00
N THR A 27 5.24 6.94 18.33
CA THR A 27 4.91 5.65 18.97
C THR A 27 5.23 4.45 18.06
N LEU A 28 4.99 4.54 16.75
CA LEU A 28 5.37 3.49 15.80
C LEU A 28 6.90 3.28 15.75
N GLU A 29 7.67 4.36 15.80
CA GLU A 29 9.13 4.30 15.86
C GLU A 29 9.60 3.66 17.18
N GLU A 30 9.07 4.09 18.33
CA GLU A 30 9.40 3.59 19.67
C GLU A 30 9.05 2.10 19.83
N LEU A 31 7.86 1.70 19.43
CA LEU A 31 7.40 0.32 19.47
C LEU A 31 7.98 -0.57 18.36
N ARG A 32 8.83 -0.03 17.50
CA ARG A 32 9.53 -0.76 16.43
C ARG A 32 8.65 -1.45 15.41
N PHE A 33 7.49 -0.90 15.08
CA PHE A 33 6.74 -1.36 13.91
C PHE A 33 7.58 -1.20 12.63
N ASP A 34 7.38 -2.10 11.66
CA ASP A 34 8.17 -2.07 10.41
C ASP A 34 7.87 -0.84 9.58
N SER A 35 6.60 -0.45 9.47
CA SER A 35 6.20 0.60 8.53
C SER A 35 4.89 1.29 8.87
N LEU A 36 4.75 2.54 8.40
CA LEU A 36 3.50 3.32 8.37
C LEU A 36 2.99 3.40 6.92
N TRP A 37 1.68 3.17 6.72
CA TRP A 37 1.05 3.16 5.41
C TRP A 37 -0.07 4.19 5.31
N ILE A 38 -0.01 5.03 4.30
CA ILE A 38 -0.99 6.08 4.05
C ILE A 38 -1.81 5.76 2.79
N SER A 39 -3.12 5.71 2.95
CA SER A 39 -4.06 5.50 1.84
C SER A 39 -4.46 6.83 1.22
N GLU A 40 -4.64 6.89 -0.09
CA GLU A 40 -5.06 8.09 -0.79
C GLU A 40 -6.55 8.09 -1.13
N ARG A 41 -7.19 9.21 -0.82
CA ARG A 41 -8.52 9.58 -1.28
C ARG A 41 -8.54 11.09 -1.49
N ALA A 42 -8.65 11.55 -2.74
CA ALA A 42 -8.69 12.98 -3.03
C ALA A 42 -9.91 13.69 -2.40
N THR A 43 -11.03 12.97 -2.29
CA THR A 43 -12.30 13.51 -1.75
C THR A 43 -12.60 13.00 -0.33
N GLY A 44 -11.68 12.23 0.28
CA GLY A 44 -11.87 11.64 1.61
C GLY A 44 -11.16 12.43 2.72
N PRO A 45 -11.39 12.03 3.97
CA PRO A 45 -10.79 12.67 5.14
C PRO A 45 -9.36 12.17 5.41
N THR A 46 -8.62 11.75 4.38
CA THR A 46 -7.25 11.26 4.48
C THR A 46 -6.25 12.39 4.27
N LEU A 47 -5.07 12.24 4.86
CA LEU A 47 -3.94 13.12 4.54
C LEU A 47 -3.43 12.80 3.13
N ASP A 48 -2.84 13.79 2.46
CA ASP A 48 -2.05 13.50 1.25
C ASP A 48 -0.87 12.60 1.62
N PRO A 49 -0.68 11.45 0.91
CA PRO A 49 0.30 10.46 1.31
C PRO A 49 1.73 10.98 1.31
N LEU A 50 2.15 11.71 0.28
CA LEU A 50 3.55 12.14 0.16
C LEU A 50 3.88 13.24 1.17
N THR A 51 2.95 14.16 1.40
CA THR A 51 3.10 15.21 2.42
C THR A 51 3.18 14.61 3.82
N ALA A 52 2.29 13.66 4.14
CA ALA A 52 2.29 12.98 5.44
C ALA A 52 3.57 12.15 5.65
N ILE A 53 4.02 11.43 4.63
CA ILE A 53 5.25 10.64 4.68
C ILE A 53 6.47 11.54 4.84
N ALA A 54 6.55 12.68 4.14
CA ALA A 54 7.66 13.61 4.28
C ALA A 54 7.77 14.14 5.72
N PHE A 55 6.62 14.49 6.34
CA PHE A 55 6.58 14.90 7.74
C PHE A 55 7.07 13.76 8.67
N ALA A 56 6.55 12.54 8.48
CA ALA A 56 6.90 11.38 9.31
C ALA A 56 8.38 10.97 9.15
N ALA A 57 8.92 11.06 7.93
CA ALA A 57 10.31 10.74 7.64
C ALA A 57 11.28 11.67 8.37
N GLY A 58 10.95 12.96 8.50
CA GLY A 58 11.74 13.93 9.26
C GLY A 58 11.76 13.66 10.77
N ARG A 59 10.77 12.93 11.31
CA ARG A 59 10.63 12.62 12.74
C ARG A 59 11.26 11.28 13.16
N THR A 60 11.56 10.41 12.20
CA THR A 60 11.95 9.01 12.46
C THR A 60 13.29 8.67 11.84
N ARG A 61 13.89 7.57 12.28
CA ARG A 61 15.19 7.08 11.78
C ARG A 61 15.10 5.71 11.12
N ARG A 62 14.15 4.87 11.56
CA ARG A 62 14.03 3.46 11.17
C ARG A 62 12.72 3.14 10.46
N LEU A 63 11.60 3.76 10.88
CA LEU A 63 10.27 3.49 10.36
C LEU A 63 10.25 3.66 8.84
N LYS A 64 9.77 2.64 8.12
CA LYS A 64 9.55 2.69 6.68
C LYS A 64 8.17 3.28 6.37
N PHE A 65 7.99 3.73 5.15
CA PHE A 65 6.77 4.40 4.73
C PHE A 65 6.22 3.78 3.46
N GLY A 66 4.94 3.44 3.48
CA GLY A 66 4.24 2.93 2.31
C GLY A 66 3.01 3.76 1.94
N THR A 67 2.58 3.61 0.72
CA THR A 67 1.27 4.06 0.27
C THR A 67 0.36 2.87 0.04
N SER A 68 -0.94 2.96 0.39
CA SER A 68 -1.83 1.79 0.30
C SER A 68 -3.23 2.12 -0.28
N VAL A 69 -3.34 2.60 -1.49
CA VAL A 69 -2.31 2.84 -2.50
C VAL A 69 -2.26 4.32 -2.89
N LEU A 70 -1.19 4.77 -3.57
CA LEU A 70 -1.14 6.07 -4.24
C LEU A 70 -1.77 5.94 -5.64
N VAL A 71 -2.65 6.87 -5.99
CA VAL A 71 -3.33 6.88 -7.30
C VAL A 71 -2.43 7.54 -8.34
N VAL A 72 -1.99 6.77 -9.35
CA VAL A 72 -1.12 7.28 -10.41
C VAL A 72 -1.89 7.98 -11.55
N PRO A 73 -3.06 7.47 -12.01
CA PRO A 73 -3.81 8.14 -13.06
C PRO A 73 -4.26 9.55 -12.66
N GLY A 74 -3.98 10.53 -13.52
CA GLY A 74 -4.23 11.95 -13.28
C GLY A 74 -3.01 12.73 -12.80
N ARG A 75 -1.91 12.04 -12.47
CA ARG A 75 -0.65 12.69 -12.09
C ARG A 75 0.33 12.70 -13.24
N ASN A 76 1.06 13.80 -13.41
CA ASN A 76 2.18 13.84 -14.34
C ASN A 76 3.29 12.90 -13.81
N PRO A 77 3.73 11.87 -14.55
CA PRO A 77 4.68 10.90 -14.06
C PRO A 77 6.08 11.47 -13.80
N VAL A 78 6.48 12.53 -14.50
CA VAL A 78 7.78 13.20 -14.26
C VAL A 78 7.76 13.89 -12.90
N LEU A 79 6.69 14.65 -12.59
CA LEU A 79 6.54 15.34 -11.31
C LEU A 79 6.39 14.32 -10.17
N LEU A 80 5.58 13.30 -10.36
CA LEU A 80 5.42 12.23 -9.37
C LEU A 80 6.73 11.47 -9.12
N ALA A 81 7.49 11.17 -10.18
CA ALA A 81 8.81 10.55 -10.04
C ALA A 81 9.77 11.43 -9.22
N LYS A 82 9.72 12.76 -9.43
CA LYS A 82 10.51 13.73 -8.67
C LYS A 82 10.12 13.76 -7.19
N GLU A 83 8.84 13.79 -6.90
CA GLU A 83 8.30 13.82 -5.53
C GLU A 83 8.70 12.54 -4.76
N LEU A 84 8.49 11.36 -5.37
CA LEU A 84 8.84 10.08 -4.77
C LEU A 84 10.35 9.94 -4.53
N ALA A 85 11.17 10.31 -5.52
CA ALA A 85 12.64 10.27 -5.37
C ALA A 85 13.13 11.25 -4.29
N THR A 86 12.47 12.40 -4.14
CA THR A 86 12.80 13.37 -3.09
C THR A 86 12.47 12.81 -1.71
N VAL A 87 11.28 12.24 -1.53
CA VAL A 87 10.88 11.61 -0.26
C VAL A 87 11.78 10.42 0.08
N ASP A 88 12.13 9.61 -0.92
CA ASP A 88 13.03 8.47 -0.73
C ASP A 88 14.43 8.94 -0.27
N ALA A 89 15.01 9.91 -0.95
CA ALA A 89 16.31 10.48 -0.60
C ALA A 89 16.31 11.10 0.81
N LEU A 90 15.29 11.90 1.14
CA LEU A 90 15.18 12.54 2.46
C LEU A 90 14.92 11.54 3.59
N SER A 91 14.24 10.45 3.30
CA SER A 91 14.00 9.37 4.25
C SER A 91 15.19 8.39 4.37
N GLY A 92 16.20 8.48 3.51
CA GLY A 92 17.33 7.55 3.46
C GLY A 92 16.95 6.17 2.92
N GLY A 93 16.10 6.11 1.89
CA GLY A 93 15.70 4.86 1.23
C GLY A 93 14.61 4.07 1.98
N ARG A 94 13.77 4.75 2.78
CA ARG A 94 12.71 4.11 3.57
C ARG A 94 11.32 4.13 2.92
N LEU A 95 11.22 4.55 1.64
CA LEU A 95 9.95 4.62 0.92
C LEU A 95 9.61 3.30 0.23
N LEU A 96 8.38 2.84 0.41
CA LEU A 96 7.80 1.62 -0.20
C LEU A 96 6.50 1.99 -0.95
N PRO A 97 6.56 2.58 -2.13
CA PRO A 97 5.36 3.04 -2.82
C PRO A 97 4.56 1.85 -3.37
N ALA A 98 3.28 1.77 -2.97
CA ALA A 98 2.32 0.91 -3.64
C ALA A 98 1.33 1.76 -4.44
N PHE A 99 1.17 1.44 -5.71
CA PHE A 99 0.38 2.19 -6.67
C PHE A 99 -0.93 1.48 -7.04
N GLY A 100 -1.92 2.28 -7.41
CA GLY A 100 -3.20 1.77 -7.88
C GLY A 100 -3.87 2.68 -8.91
N LEU A 101 -4.95 2.16 -9.47
CA LEU A 101 -5.79 2.91 -10.41
C LEU A 101 -6.78 3.87 -9.72
N GLY A 102 -6.88 3.82 -8.40
CA GLY A 102 -7.91 4.52 -7.62
C GLY A 102 -9.25 3.79 -7.58
N THR A 103 -10.17 4.34 -6.81
CA THR A 103 -11.49 3.74 -6.59
C THR A 103 -12.43 3.96 -7.78
N PRO A 104 -13.54 3.20 -7.92
CA PRO A 104 -14.54 3.43 -8.96
C PRO A 104 -15.48 4.63 -8.68
N ASP A 105 -15.24 5.43 -7.66
CA ASP A 105 -16.05 6.60 -7.31
C ASP A 105 -15.91 7.72 -8.36
N PRO A 106 -17.02 8.18 -9.01
CA PRO A 106 -16.98 9.24 -10.01
C PRO A 106 -16.38 10.56 -9.49
N ARG A 107 -16.52 10.87 -8.19
CA ARG A 107 -15.94 12.07 -7.57
C ARG A 107 -14.41 12.00 -7.56
N GLU A 108 -13.87 10.84 -7.25
CA GLU A 108 -12.42 10.59 -7.35
C GLU A 108 -11.95 10.70 -8.81
N HIS A 109 -12.73 10.19 -9.77
CA HIS A 109 -12.40 10.34 -11.19
C HIS A 109 -12.35 11.81 -11.61
N ALA A 110 -13.32 12.62 -11.17
CA ALA A 110 -13.34 14.05 -11.43
C ALA A 110 -12.18 14.79 -10.79
N ALA A 111 -11.83 14.45 -9.53
CA ALA A 111 -10.73 15.06 -8.82
C ALA A 111 -9.37 14.78 -9.48
N PHE A 112 -9.16 13.56 -9.98
CA PHE A 112 -7.94 13.20 -10.72
C PHE A 112 -7.96 13.57 -12.21
N GLY A 113 -9.10 14.05 -12.75
CA GLY A 113 -9.21 14.48 -14.15
C GLY A 113 -9.05 13.36 -15.19
N VAL A 114 -9.23 12.10 -14.82
CA VAL A 114 -9.04 10.94 -15.71
C VAL A 114 -10.25 10.01 -15.64
N SER A 115 -10.85 9.74 -16.80
CA SER A 115 -11.97 8.82 -16.92
C SER A 115 -11.58 7.39 -16.54
N ARG A 116 -12.57 6.60 -16.11
CA ARG A 116 -12.33 5.20 -15.71
C ARG A 116 -11.69 4.37 -16.83
N GLY A 117 -12.07 4.60 -18.08
CA GLY A 117 -11.60 3.85 -19.25
C GLY A 117 -10.12 4.11 -19.57
N GLU A 118 -9.61 5.29 -19.23
CA GLU A 118 -8.24 5.72 -19.56
C GLU A 118 -7.22 5.36 -18.49
N ARG A 119 -7.67 5.06 -17.26
CA ARG A 119 -6.78 4.89 -16.09
C ARG A 119 -5.74 3.80 -16.26
N ALA A 120 -6.11 2.66 -16.87
CA ALA A 120 -5.18 1.56 -17.08
C ALA A 120 -4.07 1.95 -18.06
N ALA A 121 -4.43 2.57 -19.20
CA ALA A 121 -3.46 3.00 -20.19
C ALA A 121 -2.54 4.12 -19.67
N TRP A 122 -3.09 5.06 -18.88
CA TRP A 122 -2.30 6.06 -18.17
C TRP A 122 -1.25 5.42 -17.26
N PHE A 123 -1.68 4.48 -16.43
CA PHE A 123 -0.84 3.77 -15.48
C PHE A 123 0.27 2.98 -16.17
N GLU A 124 -0.07 2.27 -17.24
CA GLU A 124 0.85 1.39 -17.97
C GLU A 124 1.93 2.17 -18.75
N GLU A 125 1.69 3.44 -19.06
CA GLU A 125 2.71 4.33 -19.60
C GLU A 125 3.51 5.04 -18.49
N ALA A 126 2.83 5.51 -17.43
CA ALA A 126 3.45 6.29 -16.36
C ALA A 126 4.47 5.50 -15.53
N VAL A 127 4.14 4.27 -15.10
CA VAL A 127 4.99 3.49 -14.19
C VAL A 127 6.35 3.11 -14.84
N PRO A 128 6.42 2.60 -16.08
CA PRO A 128 7.69 2.37 -16.74
C PRO A 128 8.51 3.66 -16.94
N LEU A 129 7.88 4.77 -17.30
CA LEU A 129 8.56 6.06 -17.46
C LEU A 129 9.18 6.53 -16.14
N MET A 130 8.43 6.48 -15.03
CA MET A 130 8.98 6.83 -13.71
C MET A 130 10.21 5.99 -13.36
N ARG A 131 10.19 4.68 -13.64
CA ARG A 131 11.33 3.80 -13.39
C ARG A 131 12.56 4.18 -14.18
N ARG A 132 12.38 4.51 -15.46
CA ARG A 132 13.49 5.00 -16.29
C ARG A 132 14.06 6.30 -15.71
N LEU A 133 13.22 7.25 -15.34
CA LEU A 133 13.65 8.52 -14.73
C LEU A 133 14.42 8.33 -13.42
N TRP A 134 14.13 7.28 -12.64
CA TRP A 134 14.89 6.97 -11.42
C TRP A 134 16.24 6.31 -11.66
N SER A 135 16.39 5.57 -12.76
CA SER A 135 17.60 4.76 -13.02
C SER A 135 18.49 5.27 -14.14
N GLU A 136 17.95 6.08 -15.05
CA GLU A 136 18.62 6.55 -16.25
C GLU A 136 18.76 8.09 -16.23
N ASP A 137 19.79 8.59 -16.94
CA ASP A 137 19.88 9.98 -17.33
C ASP A 137 19.54 10.13 -18.82
N HIS A 138 19.24 11.36 -19.26
CA HIS A 138 18.92 11.64 -20.65
C HIS A 138 17.77 10.81 -21.22
N VAL A 139 16.69 10.63 -20.40
CA VAL A 139 15.52 9.86 -20.80
C VAL A 139 14.75 10.56 -21.90
N THR A 140 14.56 9.87 -23.03
CA THR A 140 13.61 10.23 -24.07
C THR A 140 12.49 9.20 -24.10
N HIS A 141 11.25 9.66 -24.14
CA HIS A 141 10.03 8.83 -24.21
C HIS A 141 9.04 9.47 -25.18
N GLU A 142 8.66 8.72 -26.21
CA GLU A 142 7.76 9.16 -27.28
C GLU A 142 6.32 8.68 -27.10
N GLY A 143 5.96 8.29 -25.86
CA GLY A 143 4.60 7.79 -25.56
C GLY A 143 3.51 8.82 -25.81
N PRO A 144 2.27 8.35 -26.03
CA PRO A 144 1.17 9.22 -26.48
C PRO A 144 0.71 10.24 -25.42
N ARG A 145 1.03 10.01 -24.12
CA ARG A 145 0.57 10.88 -23.02
C ARG A 145 1.68 11.72 -22.41
N PHE A 146 2.88 11.16 -22.33
CA PHE A 146 3.96 11.75 -21.53
C PHE A 146 5.26 11.87 -22.35
N PRO A 147 5.24 12.51 -23.52
CA PRO A 147 6.46 12.69 -24.30
C PRO A 147 7.47 13.55 -23.52
N VAL A 148 8.69 13.06 -23.40
CA VAL A 148 9.82 13.81 -22.85
C VAL A 148 11.06 13.60 -23.72
N SER A 149 11.92 14.59 -23.80
CA SER A 149 13.15 14.53 -24.57
C SER A 149 14.34 14.93 -23.71
N ASP A 150 15.34 14.08 -23.65
CA ASP A 150 16.63 14.32 -23.00
C ASP A 150 16.50 14.78 -21.53
N LEU A 151 15.60 14.14 -20.77
CA LEU A 151 15.28 14.53 -19.40
C LEU A 151 16.06 13.70 -18.38
N SER A 152 16.84 14.37 -17.53
CA SER A 152 17.46 13.79 -16.33
C SER A 152 16.73 14.27 -15.08
N LEU A 153 16.46 13.36 -14.14
CA LEU A 153 15.74 13.66 -12.90
C LEU A 153 16.67 13.48 -11.68
N TRP A 154 16.72 14.47 -10.81
CA TRP A 154 17.49 14.47 -9.57
C TRP A 154 16.64 14.97 -8.38
N PRO A 155 16.81 14.45 -7.11
CA PRO A 155 17.75 13.36 -6.80
C PRO A 155 17.31 12.05 -7.42
N LYS A 156 18.22 11.08 -7.54
CA LYS A 156 17.87 9.69 -7.76
C LYS A 156 17.43 9.08 -6.41
N PRO A 157 16.60 8.03 -6.39
CA PRO A 157 16.32 7.25 -5.19
C PRO A 157 17.59 6.64 -4.56
N VAL A 158 17.53 6.36 -3.27
CA VAL A 158 18.59 5.64 -2.56
C VAL A 158 18.54 4.17 -2.92
N GLY A 159 19.21 3.79 -3.97
CA GLY A 159 19.13 2.45 -4.53
C GLY A 159 17.94 2.24 -5.46
N ARG A 160 17.52 1.00 -5.63
CA ARG A 160 16.39 0.65 -6.48
C ARG A 160 15.07 0.87 -5.74
N MET A 161 14.28 1.84 -6.20
CA MET A 161 12.92 2.02 -5.67
C MET A 161 12.02 0.86 -6.12
N GLU A 162 11.55 0.10 -5.16
CA GLU A 162 10.59 -0.99 -5.40
C GLU A 162 9.19 -0.42 -5.53
N VAL A 163 8.50 -0.83 -6.59
CA VAL A 163 7.11 -0.46 -6.84
C VAL A 163 6.23 -1.66 -6.57
N TRP A 164 5.32 -1.50 -5.62
CA TRP A 164 4.27 -2.47 -5.34
C TRP A 164 2.98 -2.08 -6.03
N LEU A 165 2.15 -3.04 -6.39
CA LEU A 165 0.84 -2.77 -6.98
C LEU A 165 -0.27 -3.36 -6.14
N GLY A 166 -1.39 -2.63 -6.05
CA GLY A 166 -2.64 -3.15 -5.51
C GLY A 166 -3.53 -3.73 -6.61
N GLY A 167 -4.57 -4.43 -6.18
CA GLY A 167 -5.58 -4.99 -7.06
C GLY A 167 -5.80 -6.49 -6.83
N ARG A 168 -6.92 -7.02 -7.37
CA ARG A 168 -7.33 -8.43 -7.18
C ARG A 168 -8.01 -9.02 -8.41
N GLY A 169 -8.40 -8.18 -9.37
CA GLY A 169 -8.97 -8.65 -10.63
C GLY A 169 -7.91 -9.24 -11.56
N PRO A 170 -8.29 -10.14 -12.48
CA PRO A 170 -7.32 -10.84 -13.34
C PRO A 170 -6.37 -9.91 -14.11
N ARG A 171 -6.88 -8.78 -14.62
CA ARG A 171 -6.07 -7.77 -15.33
C ARG A 171 -5.12 -7.03 -14.39
N GLU A 172 -5.51 -6.83 -13.13
CA GLU A 172 -4.70 -6.16 -12.12
C GLU A 172 -3.57 -7.09 -11.66
N LEU A 173 -3.86 -8.38 -11.45
CA LEU A 173 -2.88 -9.41 -11.08
C LEU A 173 -1.88 -9.64 -12.22
N ASP A 174 -2.33 -9.68 -13.47
CA ASP A 174 -1.44 -9.75 -14.65
C ASP A 174 -0.51 -8.52 -14.71
N ARG A 175 -1.05 -7.31 -14.53
CA ARG A 175 -0.25 -6.07 -14.46
C ARG A 175 0.77 -6.13 -13.34
N THR A 176 0.39 -6.65 -12.19
CA THR A 176 1.30 -6.81 -11.04
C THR A 176 2.48 -7.71 -11.41
N GLY A 177 2.25 -8.89 -11.95
CA GLY A 177 3.32 -9.78 -12.40
C GLY A 177 4.23 -9.14 -13.45
N ARG A 178 3.65 -8.37 -14.38
CA ARG A 178 4.37 -7.72 -15.47
C ARG A 178 5.16 -6.49 -15.03
N LEU A 179 4.65 -5.68 -14.10
CA LEU A 179 5.18 -4.35 -13.79
C LEU A 179 5.69 -4.16 -12.37
N SER A 180 5.49 -5.05 -11.41
CA SER A 180 5.81 -4.75 -10.00
C SER A 180 6.92 -5.61 -9.42
N GLN A 181 7.48 -5.16 -8.29
CA GLN A 181 8.35 -5.95 -7.42
C GLN A 181 7.57 -6.62 -6.30
N GLY A 182 6.34 -6.16 -6.01
CA GLY A 182 5.52 -6.74 -4.95
C GLY A 182 4.03 -6.45 -5.14
N TRP A 183 3.22 -7.11 -4.34
CA TRP A 183 1.77 -7.00 -4.37
C TRP A 183 1.21 -6.67 -2.99
N LEU A 184 0.22 -5.76 -2.96
CA LEU A 184 -0.53 -5.42 -1.75
C LEU A 184 -2.02 -5.67 -2.01
N GLY A 185 -2.52 -6.83 -1.56
CA GLY A 185 -3.92 -7.21 -1.62
C GLY A 185 -4.79 -6.54 -0.56
N ALA A 186 -6.09 -6.64 -0.72
CA ALA A 186 -7.07 -6.21 0.27
C ALA A 186 -8.40 -6.94 0.06
N PHE A 187 -9.16 -7.16 1.13
CA PHE A 187 -10.51 -7.79 1.10
C PHE A 187 -10.54 -9.16 0.40
N GLN A 188 -9.53 -9.96 0.60
CA GLN A 188 -9.48 -11.34 0.11
C GLN A 188 -9.29 -12.28 1.30
N SER A 189 -9.86 -13.47 1.28
CA SER A 189 -9.51 -14.52 2.26
C SER A 189 -8.05 -14.97 2.10
N PRO A 190 -7.46 -15.65 3.08
CA PRO A 190 -6.13 -16.25 2.92
C PRO A 190 -6.00 -17.11 1.66
N GLU A 191 -7.00 -17.92 1.36
CA GLU A 191 -7.04 -18.82 0.21
C GLU A 191 -7.09 -18.03 -1.11
N ASP A 192 -7.90 -16.94 -1.16
CA ASP A 192 -7.96 -16.05 -2.32
C ASP A 192 -6.65 -15.30 -2.52
N ALA A 193 -6.02 -14.85 -1.45
CA ALA A 193 -4.72 -14.20 -1.50
C ALA A 193 -3.63 -15.16 -2.04
N GLY A 194 -3.63 -16.41 -1.60
CA GLY A 194 -2.75 -17.46 -2.14
C GLY A 194 -2.99 -17.72 -3.64
N ARG A 195 -4.26 -17.77 -4.07
CA ARG A 195 -4.59 -17.87 -5.50
C ARG A 195 -4.14 -16.66 -6.31
N SER A 196 -4.27 -15.45 -5.75
CA SER A 196 -3.78 -14.22 -6.37
C SER A 196 -2.26 -14.22 -6.50
N ARG A 197 -1.54 -14.68 -5.48
CA ARG A 197 -0.08 -14.87 -5.52
C ARG A 197 0.32 -15.77 -6.69
N THR A 198 -0.28 -16.96 -6.79
CA THR A 198 0.01 -17.91 -7.88
C THR A 198 -0.23 -17.28 -9.27
N GLN A 199 -1.32 -16.51 -9.43
CA GLN A 199 -1.61 -15.82 -10.69
C GLN A 199 -0.56 -14.75 -11.01
N ILE A 200 -0.09 -14.00 -10.02
CA ILE A 200 0.95 -12.97 -10.18
C ILE A 200 2.28 -13.63 -10.58
N GLU A 201 2.68 -14.72 -9.90
CA GLU A 201 3.89 -15.47 -10.20
C GLU A 201 3.86 -16.04 -11.63
N ALA A 202 2.73 -16.62 -12.04
CA ALA A 202 2.54 -17.09 -13.40
C ALA A 202 2.58 -15.94 -14.44
N ALA A 203 2.03 -14.78 -14.12
CA ALA A 203 2.12 -13.59 -14.98
C ALA A 203 3.57 -13.08 -15.07
N ALA A 204 4.29 -13.01 -13.97
CA ALA A 204 5.69 -12.62 -13.95
C ALA A 204 6.55 -13.55 -14.81
N ALA A 205 6.37 -14.88 -14.67
CA ALA A 205 7.09 -15.88 -15.44
C ALA A 205 6.87 -15.74 -16.97
N ARG A 206 5.63 -15.45 -17.40
CA ARG A 206 5.35 -15.17 -18.84
C ARG A 206 6.13 -13.98 -19.40
N HIS A 207 6.58 -13.08 -18.54
CA HIS A 207 7.38 -11.90 -18.91
C HIS A 207 8.86 -12.02 -18.52
N GLY A 208 9.35 -13.26 -18.24
CA GLY A 208 10.74 -13.51 -17.86
C GLY A 208 11.15 -12.87 -16.53
N ARG A 209 10.18 -12.69 -15.60
CA ARG A 209 10.38 -12.05 -14.29
C ARG A 209 10.04 -12.99 -13.15
N THR A 210 10.53 -12.65 -11.98
CA THR A 210 10.15 -13.24 -10.70
C THR A 210 9.69 -12.15 -9.75
N VAL A 211 8.87 -12.49 -8.77
CA VAL A 211 8.53 -11.66 -7.61
C VAL A 211 9.07 -12.37 -6.38
N ASP A 212 9.78 -11.65 -5.52
CA ASP A 212 10.41 -12.24 -4.34
C ASP A 212 9.35 -12.76 -3.37
N ASP A 213 9.64 -13.87 -2.70
CA ASP A 213 8.70 -14.58 -1.82
C ASP A 213 8.17 -13.72 -0.66
N ASP A 214 8.96 -12.77 -0.18
CA ASP A 214 8.59 -11.86 0.90
C ASP A 214 7.96 -10.52 0.41
N HIS A 215 7.61 -10.43 -0.87
CA HIS A 215 6.99 -9.26 -1.48
C HIS A 215 5.48 -9.43 -1.76
N PHE A 216 4.82 -10.30 -1.02
CA PHE A 216 3.36 -10.46 -1.05
C PHE A 216 2.75 -10.00 0.26
N GLY A 217 1.91 -8.98 0.18
CA GLY A 217 1.28 -8.36 1.35
C GLY A 217 -0.22 -8.23 1.25
N THR A 218 -0.85 -7.96 2.39
CA THR A 218 -2.28 -7.65 2.47
C THR A 218 -2.56 -6.48 3.40
N VAL A 219 -3.55 -5.67 3.06
CA VAL A 219 -4.18 -4.74 4.00
C VAL A 219 -5.17 -5.55 4.83
N LEU A 220 -4.84 -5.74 6.09
CA LEU A 220 -5.66 -6.50 7.04
C LEU A 220 -6.42 -5.53 7.94
N LEU A 221 -7.73 -5.43 7.71
CA LEU A 221 -8.63 -4.74 8.64
C LEU A 221 -8.79 -5.59 9.89
N TYR A 222 -8.89 -4.98 11.07
CA TYR A 222 -9.13 -5.71 12.32
C TYR A 222 -10.05 -4.94 13.29
N ALA A 223 -10.84 -5.65 14.07
CA ALA A 223 -11.76 -5.12 15.06
C ALA A 223 -11.25 -5.47 16.48
N ARG A 224 -10.46 -4.57 17.11
CA ARG A 224 -9.95 -4.78 18.48
C ARG A 224 -11.08 -5.04 19.50
N SER A 225 -12.17 -4.30 19.40
CA SER A 225 -13.33 -4.42 20.30
C SER A 225 -14.18 -5.67 20.06
N GLY A 226 -13.89 -6.46 19.03
CA GLY A 226 -14.76 -7.56 18.59
C GLY A 226 -15.97 -7.12 17.76
N VAL A 227 -16.20 -5.82 17.59
CA VAL A 227 -17.38 -5.28 16.88
C VAL A 227 -16.98 -4.83 15.46
N ILE A 228 -17.56 -5.46 14.45
CA ILE A 228 -17.38 -5.09 13.05
C ILE A 228 -18.55 -4.19 12.62
N PRO A 229 -18.29 -2.96 12.13
CA PRO A 229 -19.36 -2.05 11.72
C PRO A 229 -20.24 -2.64 10.61
N PRO A 230 -21.59 -2.54 10.67
CA PRO A 230 -22.49 -3.10 9.64
C PRO A 230 -22.18 -2.61 8.22
N ALA A 231 -21.85 -1.33 8.06
CA ALA A 231 -21.44 -0.76 6.76
C ALA A 231 -20.18 -1.43 6.16
N LEU A 232 -19.27 -1.91 7.01
CA LEU A 232 -18.10 -2.67 6.57
C LEU A 232 -18.51 -4.08 6.13
N VAL A 233 -19.40 -4.73 6.84
CA VAL A 233 -19.97 -6.06 6.48
C VAL A 233 -20.62 -5.98 5.09
N GLU A 234 -21.47 -4.98 4.86
CA GLU A 234 -22.10 -4.76 3.54
C GLU A 234 -21.06 -4.47 2.44
N ARG A 235 -20.03 -3.68 2.77
CA ARG A 235 -18.94 -3.42 1.83
C ARG A 235 -18.20 -4.70 1.45
N ILE A 236 -17.86 -5.54 2.43
CA ILE A 236 -17.20 -6.83 2.18
C ILE A 236 -18.09 -7.71 1.31
N GLY A 237 -19.37 -7.83 1.60
CA GLY A 237 -20.32 -8.59 0.78
C GLY A 237 -20.40 -8.13 -0.68
N ARG A 238 -20.24 -6.81 -0.93
CA ARG A 238 -20.20 -6.25 -2.29
C ARG A 238 -18.86 -6.45 -3.00
N VAL A 239 -17.75 -6.32 -2.27
CA VAL A 239 -16.42 -6.37 -2.88
C VAL A 239 -15.84 -7.77 -2.94
N SER A 240 -16.25 -8.68 -2.05
CA SER A 240 -15.82 -10.08 -1.97
C SER A 240 -17.03 -11.00 -1.74
N PRO A 241 -17.92 -11.12 -2.74
CA PRO A 241 -19.13 -11.94 -2.61
C PRO A 241 -18.79 -13.37 -2.20
N GLY A 242 -19.50 -13.89 -1.20
CA GLY A 242 -19.32 -15.26 -0.70
C GLY A 242 -18.17 -15.46 0.29
N THR A 243 -17.33 -14.44 0.53
CA THR A 243 -16.26 -14.52 1.55
C THR A 243 -16.84 -14.22 2.94
N PRO A 244 -16.70 -15.13 3.92
CA PRO A 244 -17.08 -14.84 5.31
C PRO A 244 -16.32 -13.63 5.85
N VAL A 245 -17.00 -12.78 6.62
CA VAL A 245 -16.39 -11.56 7.16
C VAL A 245 -15.18 -11.87 8.04
N GLY A 246 -15.23 -12.91 8.86
CA GLY A 246 -14.13 -13.35 9.71
C GLY A 246 -12.89 -13.83 8.95
N ASP A 247 -13.02 -14.15 7.65
CA ASP A 247 -11.88 -14.51 6.81
C ASP A 247 -11.11 -13.28 6.27
N VAL A 248 -11.61 -12.06 6.52
CA VAL A 248 -10.98 -10.80 6.07
C VAL A 248 -10.89 -9.75 7.18
N VAL A 249 -11.66 -9.88 8.27
CA VAL A 249 -11.65 -8.97 9.41
C VAL A 249 -11.73 -9.78 10.70
N PRO A 250 -10.63 -10.01 11.41
CA PRO A 250 -10.65 -10.69 12.70
C PRO A 250 -11.21 -9.78 13.78
N ALA A 251 -11.96 -10.39 14.72
CA ALA A 251 -12.59 -9.75 15.87
C ALA A 251 -11.87 -10.17 17.16
N GLY A 252 -11.03 -9.28 17.69
CA GLY A 252 -10.21 -9.55 18.89
C GLY A 252 -8.86 -10.24 18.60
N ALA A 253 -8.15 -10.58 19.67
CA ALA A 253 -6.74 -11.03 19.58
C ALA A 253 -6.59 -12.45 19.03
N ASP A 254 -7.46 -13.36 19.43
CA ASP A 254 -7.36 -14.78 19.05
C ASP A 254 -7.65 -14.95 17.56
N GLU A 255 -8.76 -14.38 17.06
CA GLU A 255 -9.07 -14.40 15.63
C GLU A 255 -8.01 -13.68 14.79
N PHE A 256 -7.45 -12.57 15.31
CA PHE A 256 -6.36 -11.87 14.66
C PHE A 256 -5.15 -12.80 14.46
N THR A 257 -4.75 -13.49 15.52
CA THR A 257 -3.59 -14.39 15.49
C THR A 257 -3.82 -15.55 14.54
N ASP A 258 -5.01 -16.16 14.58
CA ASP A 258 -5.35 -17.31 13.74
C ASP A 258 -5.45 -16.91 12.26
N LEU A 259 -6.06 -15.76 11.96
CA LEU A 259 -6.17 -15.27 10.59
C LEU A 259 -4.80 -14.91 9.99
N VAL A 260 -3.92 -14.27 10.76
CA VAL A 260 -2.53 -14.00 10.33
C VAL A 260 -1.79 -15.28 10.02
N ARG A 261 -1.91 -16.34 10.85
CA ARG A 261 -1.31 -17.67 10.57
C ARG A 261 -1.80 -18.25 9.25
N ARG A 262 -3.10 -18.17 8.97
CA ARG A 262 -3.69 -18.64 7.71
C ARG A 262 -3.13 -17.87 6.52
N TYR A 263 -3.00 -16.54 6.59
CA TYR A 263 -2.36 -15.75 5.52
C TYR A 263 -0.90 -16.11 5.33
N VAL A 264 -0.13 -16.30 6.40
CA VAL A 264 1.27 -16.73 6.33
C VAL A 264 1.38 -18.09 5.64
N SER A 265 0.50 -19.03 5.97
CA SER A 265 0.43 -20.35 5.31
C SER A 265 0.06 -20.25 3.84
N SER A 266 -0.62 -19.19 3.41
CA SER A 266 -0.93 -18.89 2.01
C SER A 266 0.16 -18.07 1.30
N GLY A 267 1.31 -17.84 1.97
CA GLY A 267 2.46 -17.16 1.40
C GLY A 267 2.43 -15.64 1.50
N ILE A 268 1.56 -15.06 2.34
CA ILE A 268 1.53 -13.62 2.61
C ILE A 268 2.45 -13.30 3.78
N THR A 269 3.36 -12.36 3.60
CA THR A 269 4.44 -12.07 4.54
C THR A 269 4.44 -10.63 5.05
N LYS A 270 3.72 -9.73 4.38
CA LYS A 270 3.60 -8.33 4.80
C LYS A 270 2.15 -7.98 5.11
N PHE A 271 1.94 -7.40 6.28
CA PHE A 271 0.62 -7.01 6.77
C PHE A 271 0.58 -5.50 7.01
N VAL A 272 -0.41 -4.84 6.41
CA VAL A 272 -0.75 -3.45 6.70
C VAL A 272 -2.00 -3.47 7.57
N LEU A 273 -1.82 -3.29 8.86
CA LEU A 273 -2.88 -3.40 9.86
C LEU A 273 -3.69 -2.11 9.93
N VAL A 274 -5.00 -2.21 9.73
CA VAL A 274 -5.91 -1.06 9.73
C VAL A 274 -7.07 -1.31 10.69
N PRO A 275 -7.24 -0.52 11.76
CA PRO A 275 -8.38 -0.67 12.64
C PRO A 275 -9.68 -0.30 11.91
N VAL A 276 -10.75 -1.10 12.11
CA VAL A 276 -12.07 -0.85 11.48
C VAL A 276 -12.77 0.40 12.02
N ALA A 277 -12.42 0.83 13.22
CA ALA A 277 -12.87 2.05 13.84
C ALA A 277 -11.66 2.93 14.18
N LYS A 278 -11.86 4.25 14.17
CA LYS A 278 -10.82 5.18 14.61
C LYS A 278 -10.50 4.91 16.09
N PRO A 279 -9.23 4.65 16.46
CA PRO A 279 -8.84 4.52 17.86
C PRO A 279 -9.06 5.82 18.62
N GLU A 280 -9.49 5.73 19.87
CA GLU A 280 -9.52 6.88 20.78
C GLU A 280 -8.09 7.33 21.13
N SER A 281 -7.20 6.35 21.31
CA SER A 281 -5.77 6.55 21.56
C SER A 281 -4.94 5.63 20.66
N TRP A 282 -4.13 6.19 19.79
CA TRP A 282 -3.17 5.42 18.99
C TRP A 282 -2.10 4.74 19.85
N ALA A 283 -1.70 5.36 20.96
CA ALA A 283 -0.74 4.75 21.87
C ALA A 283 -1.28 3.45 22.48
N GLU A 284 -2.54 3.44 22.94
CA GLU A 284 -3.20 2.25 23.47
C GLU A 284 -3.46 1.18 22.40
N GLU A 285 -3.83 1.63 21.19
CA GLU A 285 -4.04 0.74 20.07
C GLU A 285 -2.77 -0.01 19.68
N LEU A 286 -1.66 0.73 19.57
CA LEU A 286 -0.37 0.17 19.23
C LEU A 286 0.23 -0.68 20.36
N ALA A 287 -0.02 -0.32 21.62
CA ALA A 287 0.35 -1.13 22.78
C ALA A 287 -0.38 -2.48 22.78
N TRP A 288 -1.63 -2.52 22.34
CA TRP A 288 -2.39 -3.76 22.18
C TRP A 288 -1.88 -4.62 21.01
N LEU A 289 -1.58 -3.98 19.87
CA LEU A 289 -1.07 -4.69 18.67
C LEU A 289 0.34 -5.24 18.87
N SER A 290 1.22 -4.50 19.54
CA SER A 290 2.66 -4.79 19.62
C SER A 290 2.98 -6.22 20.09
N PRO A 291 2.41 -6.77 21.16
CA PRO A 291 2.69 -8.15 21.58
C PRO A 291 2.16 -9.18 20.57
N LEU A 292 1.03 -8.91 19.90
CA LEU A 292 0.45 -9.83 18.91
C LEU A 292 1.37 -9.99 17.69
N VAL A 293 1.93 -8.89 17.18
CA VAL A 293 2.78 -8.92 15.99
C VAL A 293 4.18 -9.45 16.29
N ARG A 294 4.75 -9.19 17.46
CA ARG A 294 6.06 -9.69 17.87
C ARG A 294 6.14 -11.21 17.90
N GLY A 295 5.07 -11.89 18.30
CA GLY A 295 5.02 -13.35 18.29
C GLY A 295 5.21 -13.99 16.91
N PHE A 296 5.06 -13.22 15.82
CA PHE A 296 5.33 -13.68 14.45
C PHE A 296 6.71 -13.26 13.92
N GLU A 297 7.32 -12.22 14.45
CA GLU A 297 8.61 -11.70 13.99
C GLU A 297 9.79 -12.51 14.54
N GLU A 298 9.57 -13.21 15.64
CA GLU A 298 10.58 -14.04 16.32
C GLU A 298 10.64 -15.49 15.80
N THR A 299 9.72 -15.85 14.88
CA THR A 299 9.65 -17.19 14.25
C THR A 299 10.29 -17.17 12.86
#